data_a0302a3408547f9ba4ca97924318335e
#
_entry.id   a0302a3408547f9ba4ca97924318335e
#
_cell.length_a   1.000
_cell.length_b   1.000
_cell.length_c   1.000
_cell.angle_alpha   90.00
_cell.angle_beta   90.00
_cell.angle_gamma   90.00
#
_symmetry.space_group_name_H-M   'P 1'
#
loop_
_entity.id
_entity.type
_entity.pdbx_description
1 polymer ?
#
loop_
_entity_poly.entity_id
_entity_poly.type
_entity_poly.pdbx_seq_one_letter_code
_entity_poly.pdbx_strand_id
1 'polypeptide(L)'
;MKTLYVHPNNDFTGSTKVLANLLSESASKVDVLTRHSGSGFLTELESVNLITPFIFHINGRKVPFLTSLIWRIHSILILLLIAPRYDCIYINTILPSWAAIIARLYRKQVIYHIHEKFTHRTREIKFAEYVFNRTQAKRIFVSNYLRNQYPDNGSETEVRYNRLSARFINNVIMKPVEERDRKNITMISSLSKFKGVDMFADLSRSLPEYQFHLVVSTDAESLNKYFGNSLPENVQVYSQLSDVSEVLKQTDLLLNLTQPKFIVETFGMTILEAMAYGIPSVVPNIGGPQELVQNGFNGYSVDVSDIEVIKDAIRKSFNLDNYYELCSGALNKFKGIQGIE
;
A
#
# COMPACT_ATOMS: atom_id res chain seq x y z
N MET A 1 -18.63 -13.93 15.81
CA MET A 1 -18.86 -13.95 14.34
C MET A 1 -17.65 -14.55 13.66
N LYS A 2 -17.80 -15.68 12.98
CA LYS A 2 -16.69 -16.35 12.29
C LYS A 2 -16.56 -15.76 10.87
N THR A 3 -15.39 -15.20 10.55
CA THR A 3 -15.14 -14.50 9.28
C THR A 3 -14.15 -15.27 8.42
N LEU A 4 -14.45 -15.44 7.13
CA LEU A 4 -13.51 -15.87 6.11
C LEU A 4 -13.03 -14.66 5.33
N TYR A 5 -11.72 -14.50 5.24
CA TYR A 5 -11.10 -13.48 4.42
C TYR A 5 -10.80 -14.03 3.02
N VAL A 6 -11.06 -13.24 1.99
CA VAL A 6 -10.78 -13.60 0.59
C VAL A 6 -9.87 -12.54 -0.01
N HIS A 7 -8.67 -12.94 -0.42
CA HIS A 7 -7.65 -12.06 -0.99
C HIS A 7 -7.00 -12.69 -2.23
N PRO A 8 -6.72 -11.91 -3.31
CA PRO A 8 -6.25 -12.51 -4.57
C PRO A 8 -4.92 -13.24 -4.45
N ASN A 9 -3.92 -12.63 -3.83
CA ASN A 9 -2.56 -13.17 -3.76
C ASN A 9 -1.96 -12.95 -2.36
N ASN A 10 -1.14 -13.90 -1.90
CA ASN A 10 -0.21 -13.64 -0.81
C ASN A 10 1.12 -13.17 -1.42
N ASP A 11 1.43 -11.90 -1.26
CA ASP A 11 2.62 -11.24 -1.81
C ASP A 11 3.07 -10.09 -0.88
N PHE A 12 4.06 -9.31 -1.30
CA PHE A 12 4.57 -8.16 -0.56
C PHE A 12 4.01 -6.82 -1.09
N THR A 13 2.75 -6.80 -1.52
CA THR A 13 2.07 -5.57 -1.97
C THR A 13 1.32 -4.87 -0.84
N GLY A 14 0.92 -3.60 -1.08
CA GLY A 14 0.27 -2.76 -0.07
C GLY A 14 -1.04 -3.33 0.47
N SER A 15 -1.90 -3.88 -0.39
CA SER A 15 -3.20 -4.45 0.05
C SER A 15 -3.03 -5.72 0.89
N THR A 16 -2.01 -6.54 0.60
CA THR A 16 -1.63 -7.70 1.41
C THR A 16 -1.07 -7.26 2.76
N LYS A 17 -0.22 -6.22 2.78
CA LYS A 17 0.33 -5.64 4.02
C LYS A 17 -0.77 -5.11 4.94
N VAL A 18 -1.76 -4.40 4.37
CA VAL A 18 -2.90 -3.89 5.15
C VAL A 18 -3.73 -5.04 5.73
N LEU A 19 -3.99 -6.09 4.95
CA LEU A 19 -4.69 -7.27 5.46
C LEU A 19 -3.88 -7.95 6.56
N ALA A 20 -2.57 -8.13 6.38
CA ALA A 20 -1.69 -8.71 7.39
C ALA A 20 -1.69 -7.88 8.69
N ASN A 21 -1.60 -6.55 8.60
CA ASN A 21 -1.70 -5.68 9.77
C ASN A 21 -3.05 -5.85 10.50
N LEU A 22 -4.16 -5.93 9.77
CA LEU A 22 -5.49 -6.16 10.34
C LEU A 22 -5.56 -7.52 11.06
N LEU A 23 -4.95 -8.57 10.49
CA LEU A 23 -5.01 -9.93 11.03
C LEU A 23 -3.99 -10.19 12.14
N SER A 24 -2.92 -9.41 12.22
CA SER A 24 -1.89 -9.53 13.27
C SER A 24 -2.45 -9.25 14.68
N GLU A 25 -3.55 -8.50 14.77
CA GLU A 25 -4.23 -8.19 16.04
C GLU A 25 -5.28 -9.23 16.43
N SER A 26 -5.47 -10.29 15.62
CA SER A 26 -6.46 -11.33 15.89
C SER A 26 -6.02 -12.26 17.04
N ALA A 27 -6.86 -12.38 18.06
CA ALA A 27 -6.60 -13.28 19.21
C ALA A 27 -6.74 -14.78 18.87
N SER A 28 -7.31 -15.14 17.73
CA SER A 28 -7.53 -16.52 17.27
C SER A 28 -7.10 -16.70 15.82
N LYS A 29 -6.86 -17.96 15.43
CA LYS A 29 -6.56 -18.27 14.03
C LYS A 29 -7.71 -17.86 13.10
N VAL A 30 -7.36 -17.18 12.01
CA VAL A 30 -8.29 -16.73 10.98
C VAL A 30 -8.00 -17.41 9.65
N ASP A 31 -9.05 -17.73 8.93
CA ASP A 31 -8.97 -18.40 7.63
C ASP A 31 -8.92 -17.36 6.51
N VAL A 32 -7.93 -17.48 5.61
CA VAL A 32 -7.77 -16.62 4.44
C VAL A 32 -7.73 -17.48 3.17
N LEU A 33 -8.72 -17.31 2.29
CA LEU A 33 -8.72 -17.92 0.96
C LEU A 33 -7.91 -17.05 0.01
N THR A 34 -6.81 -17.59 -0.53
CA THR A 34 -5.90 -16.91 -1.45
C THR A 34 -5.38 -17.83 -2.54
N ARG A 35 -4.78 -17.28 -3.59
CA ARG A 35 -4.35 -18.03 -4.78
C ARG A 35 -3.24 -19.03 -4.50
N HIS A 36 -2.28 -18.67 -3.65
CA HIS A 36 -1.17 -19.53 -3.30
C HIS A 36 -0.64 -19.20 -1.90
N SER A 37 0.01 -20.19 -1.31
CA SER A 37 0.66 -20.11 0.01
C SER A 37 2.14 -19.74 -0.06
N GLY A 38 2.60 -19.16 -1.19
CA GLY A 38 3.98 -18.71 -1.35
C GLY A 38 4.37 -17.59 -0.39
N SER A 39 5.63 -17.16 -0.44
CA SER A 39 6.13 -16.07 0.41
C SER A 39 5.32 -14.77 0.23
N GLY A 40 4.95 -14.14 1.33
CA GLY A 40 4.18 -12.90 1.39
C GLY A 40 3.83 -12.56 2.83
N PHE A 41 3.32 -11.37 3.07
CA PHE A 41 3.02 -10.88 4.41
C PHE A 41 2.10 -11.79 5.25
N LEU A 42 1.20 -12.54 4.61
CA LEU A 42 0.27 -13.41 5.34
C LEU A 42 0.94 -14.70 5.86
N THR A 43 2.00 -15.19 5.20
CA THR A 43 2.76 -16.37 5.68
C THR A 43 3.65 -16.08 6.88
N GLU A 44 3.89 -14.80 7.18
CA GLU A 44 4.66 -14.38 8.35
C GLU A 44 3.82 -14.39 9.64
N LEU A 45 2.50 -14.60 9.53
CA LEU A 45 1.57 -14.55 10.66
C LEU A 45 1.16 -15.96 11.11
N GLU A 46 1.50 -16.35 12.32
CA GLU A 46 1.08 -17.62 12.95
C GLU A 46 -0.45 -17.69 13.15
N SER A 47 -1.11 -16.53 13.27
CA SER A 47 -2.56 -16.42 13.44
C SER A 47 -3.34 -16.65 12.13
N VAL A 48 -2.67 -16.81 10.97
CA VAL A 48 -3.33 -16.96 9.68
C VAL A 48 -3.25 -18.42 9.20
N ASN A 49 -4.40 -18.96 8.82
CA ASN A 49 -4.52 -20.24 8.13
C ASN A 49 -4.84 -19.96 6.65
N LEU A 50 -3.87 -20.22 5.75
CA LEU A 50 -4.04 -20.02 4.33
C LEU A 50 -4.76 -21.21 3.70
N ILE A 51 -5.93 -20.95 3.10
CA ILE A 51 -6.67 -21.89 2.28
C ILE A 51 -6.33 -21.60 0.83
N THR A 52 -5.65 -22.54 0.15
CA THR A 52 -5.22 -22.36 -1.22
C THR A 52 -5.77 -23.45 -2.13
N PRO A 53 -6.23 -23.09 -3.35
CA PRO A 53 -6.61 -24.07 -4.36
C PRO A 53 -5.40 -24.91 -4.79
N PHE A 54 -5.66 -26.16 -5.12
CA PHE A 54 -4.64 -27.03 -5.73
C PHE A 54 -4.20 -26.47 -7.09
N ILE A 55 -2.90 -26.21 -7.25
CA ILE A 55 -2.34 -25.76 -8.53
C ILE A 55 -1.69 -26.95 -9.19
N PHE A 56 -2.28 -27.44 -10.30
CA PHE A 56 -1.61 -28.41 -11.15
C PHE A 56 -0.53 -27.72 -11.99
N HIS A 57 0.70 -28.16 -11.84
CA HIS A 57 1.78 -27.83 -12.78
C HIS A 57 1.69 -28.78 -13.98
N ILE A 58 1.20 -28.30 -15.11
CA ILE A 58 1.21 -29.08 -16.35
C ILE A 58 2.59 -28.89 -17.01
N ASN A 59 3.42 -29.94 -16.99
CA ASN A 59 4.71 -30.04 -17.71
C ASN A 59 5.69 -28.87 -17.49
N GLY A 60 5.81 -28.33 -16.27
CA GLY A 60 6.81 -27.30 -15.95
C GLY A 60 6.61 -25.93 -16.65
N ARG A 61 5.62 -25.80 -17.54
CA ARG A 61 5.30 -24.55 -18.23
C ARG A 61 4.08 -23.87 -17.59
N LYS A 62 4.27 -22.65 -17.10
CA LYS A 62 3.16 -21.79 -16.68
C LYS A 62 2.41 -21.33 -17.92
N VAL A 63 1.16 -21.76 -18.12
CA VAL A 63 0.24 -21.18 -19.11
C VAL A 63 -0.61 -20.14 -18.35
N PRO A 64 -0.27 -18.84 -18.40
CA PRO A 64 -0.79 -17.85 -17.46
C PRO A 64 -2.33 -17.72 -17.45
N PHE A 65 -2.95 -17.86 -18.61
CA PHE A 65 -4.40 -17.75 -18.76
C PHE A 65 -5.13 -19.00 -18.20
N LEU A 66 -4.65 -20.19 -18.54
CA LEU A 66 -5.28 -21.44 -18.13
C LEU A 66 -5.15 -21.65 -16.61
N THR A 67 -3.98 -21.34 -16.05
CA THR A 67 -3.75 -21.42 -14.61
C THR A 67 -4.62 -20.44 -13.83
N SER A 68 -4.85 -19.23 -14.35
CA SER A 68 -5.73 -18.24 -13.71
C SER A 68 -7.20 -18.70 -13.70
N LEU A 69 -7.67 -19.30 -14.80
CA LEU A 69 -9.04 -19.80 -14.89
C LEU A 69 -9.26 -21.01 -13.97
N ILE A 70 -8.34 -21.99 -13.98
CA ILE A 70 -8.40 -23.18 -13.12
C ILE A 70 -8.39 -22.76 -11.65
N TRP A 71 -7.52 -21.82 -11.28
CA TRP A 71 -7.48 -21.28 -9.92
C TRP A 71 -8.84 -20.69 -9.49
N ARG A 72 -9.48 -19.92 -10.34
CA ARG A 72 -10.80 -19.32 -10.02
C ARG A 72 -11.86 -20.39 -9.83
N ILE A 73 -11.91 -21.38 -10.71
CA ILE A 73 -12.87 -22.48 -10.59
C ILE A 73 -12.65 -23.21 -9.26
N HIS A 74 -11.42 -23.55 -8.93
CA HIS A 74 -11.11 -24.21 -7.65
C HIS A 74 -11.45 -23.32 -6.44
N SER A 75 -11.12 -22.03 -6.47
CA SER A 75 -11.47 -21.10 -5.39
C SER A 75 -12.99 -21.00 -5.21
N ILE A 76 -13.75 -20.98 -6.29
CA ILE A 76 -15.22 -20.99 -6.26
C ILE A 76 -15.73 -22.30 -5.63
N LEU A 77 -15.23 -23.46 -6.04
CA LEU A 77 -15.61 -24.75 -5.48
C LEU A 77 -15.28 -24.86 -3.99
N ILE A 78 -14.06 -24.43 -3.59
CA ILE A 78 -13.67 -24.39 -2.18
C ILE A 78 -14.63 -23.49 -1.41
N LEU A 79 -14.89 -22.27 -1.89
CA LEU A 79 -15.77 -21.34 -1.19
C LEU A 79 -17.21 -21.87 -1.09
N LEU A 80 -17.73 -22.53 -2.11
CA LEU A 80 -19.04 -23.20 -2.04
C LEU A 80 -19.11 -24.25 -0.94
N LEU A 81 -18.02 -24.99 -0.71
CA LEU A 81 -17.95 -26.05 0.32
C LEU A 81 -17.79 -25.48 1.74
N ILE A 82 -17.03 -24.38 1.89
CA ILE A 82 -16.66 -23.89 3.22
C ILE A 82 -17.52 -22.70 3.69
N ALA A 83 -18.10 -21.90 2.78
CA ALA A 83 -18.88 -20.71 3.12
C ALA A 83 -19.97 -20.94 4.17
N PRO A 84 -20.68 -22.09 4.20
CA PRO A 84 -21.67 -22.35 5.25
C PRO A 84 -21.14 -22.28 6.68
N ARG A 85 -19.83 -22.51 6.89
CA ARG A 85 -19.14 -22.54 8.20
C ARG A 85 -18.84 -21.14 8.75
N TYR A 86 -19.06 -20.07 7.98
CA TYR A 86 -18.74 -18.70 8.35
C TYR A 86 -20.02 -17.86 8.41
N ASP A 87 -19.98 -16.80 9.20
CA ASP A 87 -21.06 -15.82 9.31
C ASP A 87 -20.84 -14.66 8.33
N CYS A 88 -19.58 -14.35 8.05
CA CYS A 88 -19.17 -13.22 7.22
C CYS A 88 -18.08 -13.62 6.21
N ILE A 89 -18.19 -13.08 5.00
CA ILE A 89 -17.15 -13.15 3.97
C ILE A 89 -16.56 -11.74 3.80
N TYR A 90 -15.30 -11.60 4.20
CA TYR A 90 -14.55 -10.33 4.10
C TYR A 90 -13.71 -10.35 2.84
N ILE A 91 -14.03 -9.49 1.88
CA ILE A 91 -13.40 -9.42 0.56
C ILE A 91 -12.41 -8.26 0.55
N ASN A 92 -11.13 -8.61 0.55
CA ASN A 92 -10.05 -7.63 0.53
C ASN A 92 -9.66 -7.34 -0.93
N THR A 93 -9.89 -6.15 -1.41
CA THR A 93 -9.92 -5.67 -2.81
C THR A 93 -11.19 -6.03 -3.57
N ILE A 94 -11.42 -5.41 -4.76
CA ILE A 94 -12.61 -5.75 -5.56
C ILE A 94 -12.42 -6.98 -6.46
N LEU A 95 -11.18 -7.42 -6.72
CA LEU A 95 -10.90 -8.49 -7.69
C LEU A 95 -11.63 -9.80 -7.37
N PRO A 96 -11.68 -10.29 -6.11
CA PRO A 96 -12.42 -11.51 -5.80
C PRO A 96 -13.93 -11.25 -5.54
N SER A 97 -14.56 -10.27 -6.20
CA SER A 97 -15.98 -9.96 -6.01
C SER A 97 -16.93 -11.14 -6.33
N TRP A 98 -16.48 -12.14 -7.10
CA TRP A 98 -17.23 -13.39 -7.27
C TRP A 98 -17.55 -14.08 -5.94
N ALA A 99 -16.74 -13.86 -4.90
CA ALA A 99 -17.00 -14.41 -3.57
C ALA A 99 -18.30 -13.85 -2.94
N ALA A 100 -18.67 -12.61 -3.27
CA ALA A 100 -19.93 -12.03 -2.81
C ALA A 100 -21.16 -12.72 -3.38
N ILE A 101 -21.08 -13.25 -4.61
CA ILE A 101 -22.17 -14.02 -5.21
C ILE A 101 -22.44 -15.28 -4.39
N ILE A 102 -21.36 -15.98 -3.99
CA ILE A 102 -21.45 -17.19 -3.16
C ILE A 102 -21.93 -16.86 -1.75
N ALA A 103 -21.39 -15.77 -1.16
CA ALA A 103 -21.84 -15.30 0.15
C ALA A 103 -23.36 -15.04 0.17
N ARG A 104 -23.90 -14.39 -0.88
CA ARG A 104 -25.34 -14.15 -1.02
C ARG A 104 -26.16 -15.43 -1.16
N LEU A 105 -25.64 -16.42 -1.90
CA LEU A 105 -26.29 -17.74 -2.04
C LEU A 105 -26.52 -18.37 -0.66
N TYR A 106 -25.55 -18.23 0.26
CA TYR A 106 -25.64 -18.75 1.63
C TYR A 106 -26.15 -17.70 2.65
N ARG A 107 -26.67 -16.56 2.19
CA ARG A 107 -27.17 -15.46 3.04
C ARG A 107 -26.16 -15.00 4.09
N LYS A 108 -24.87 -14.97 3.72
CA LYS A 108 -23.78 -14.51 4.59
C LYS A 108 -23.61 -13.01 4.50
N GLN A 109 -23.15 -12.40 5.59
CA GLN A 109 -22.76 -11.00 5.58
C GLN A 109 -21.54 -10.82 4.64
N VAL A 110 -21.53 -9.71 3.90
CA VAL A 110 -20.41 -9.34 3.02
C VAL A 110 -19.82 -8.02 3.47
N ILE A 111 -18.50 -8.01 3.62
CA ILE A 111 -17.71 -6.79 3.84
C ILE A 111 -16.71 -6.68 2.71
N TYR A 112 -16.67 -5.54 2.05
CA TYR A 112 -15.60 -5.18 1.11
C TYR A 112 -14.63 -4.20 1.77
N HIS A 113 -13.33 -4.46 1.63
CA HIS A 113 -12.27 -3.52 1.98
C HIS A 113 -11.49 -3.16 0.71
N ILE A 114 -11.66 -1.93 0.25
CA ILE A 114 -11.22 -1.47 -1.07
C ILE A 114 -9.95 -0.64 -0.90
N HIS A 115 -8.91 -1.06 -1.62
CA HIS A 115 -7.57 -0.47 -1.56
C HIS A 115 -7.17 0.26 -2.83
N GLU A 116 -7.82 -0.07 -3.97
CA GLU A 116 -7.42 0.45 -5.27
C GLU A 116 -8.61 0.77 -6.18
N LYS A 117 -8.37 1.65 -7.14
CA LYS A 117 -9.20 1.85 -8.32
C LYS A 117 -8.39 1.48 -9.55
N PHE A 118 -8.90 0.55 -10.34
CA PHE A 118 -8.21 0.11 -11.55
C PHE A 118 -8.45 1.08 -12.70
N THR A 119 -7.37 1.58 -13.30
CA THR A 119 -7.41 2.44 -14.49
C THR A 119 -7.59 1.62 -15.78
N HIS A 120 -6.98 0.42 -15.83
CA HIS A 120 -7.11 -0.49 -16.96
C HIS A 120 -8.32 -1.41 -16.78
N ARG A 121 -9.28 -1.33 -17.70
CA ARG A 121 -10.55 -2.07 -17.64
C ARG A 121 -10.49 -3.39 -18.41
N THR A 122 -9.82 -4.39 -17.86
CA THR A 122 -9.94 -5.77 -18.35
C THR A 122 -11.35 -6.31 -18.16
N ARG A 123 -11.71 -7.40 -18.86
CA ARG A 123 -13.03 -8.07 -18.68
C ARG A 123 -13.24 -8.51 -17.22
N GLU A 124 -12.16 -8.93 -16.55
CA GLU A 124 -12.18 -9.33 -15.16
C GLU A 124 -12.52 -8.16 -14.22
N ILE A 125 -11.85 -7.03 -14.40
CA ILE A 125 -12.10 -5.83 -13.59
C ILE A 125 -13.52 -5.31 -13.82
N LYS A 126 -13.99 -5.29 -15.08
CA LYS A 126 -15.38 -4.92 -15.38
C LYS A 126 -16.40 -5.83 -14.69
N PHE A 127 -16.16 -7.13 -14.66
CA PHE A 127 -17.01 -8.08 -13.95
C PHE A 127 -16.96 -7.86 -12.43
N ALA A 128 -15.77 -7.66 -11.87
CA ALA A 128 -15.60 -7.40 -10.45
C ALA A 128 -16.32 -6.10 -10.02
N GLU A 129 -16.15 -5.00 -10.78
CA GLU A 129 -16.87 -3.73 -10.55
C GLU A 129 -18.39 -3.91 -10.69
N TYR A 130 -18.84 -4.68 -11.68
CA TYR A 130 -20.27 -4.98 -11.87
C TYR A 130 -20.87 -5.67 -10.64
N VAL A 131 -20.22 -6.74 -10.15
CA VAL A 131 -20.67 -7.46 -8.96
C VAL A 131 -20.61 -6.56 -7.73
N PHE A 132 -19.50 -5.87 -7.51
CA PHE A 132 -19.31 -4.94 -6.41
C PHE A 132 -20.43 -3.89 -6.35
N ASN A 133 -20.72 -3.22 -7.47
CA ASN A 133 -21.71 -2.15 -7.54
C ASN A 133 -23.16 -2.64 -7.29
N ARG A 134 -23.45 -3.93 -7.50
CA ARG A 134 -24.76 -4.54 -7.30
C ARG A 134 -24.90 -5.31 -5.99
N THR A 135 -23.80 -5.48 -5.25
CA THR A 135 -23.85 -6.19 -3.97
C THR A 135 -24.15 -5.20 -2.84
N GLN A 136 -25.22 -5.46 -2.11
CA GLN A 136 -25.47 -4.82 -0.81
C GLN A 136 -24.49 -5.42 0.20
N ALA A 137 -23.60 -4.59 0.74
CA ALA A 137 -22.53 -5.01 1.62
C ALA A 137 -22.03 -3.82 2.46
N LYS A 138 -21.37 -4.09 3.57
CA LYS A 138 -20.57 -3.04 4.19
C LYS A 138 -19.34 -2.77 3.32
N ARG A 139 -19.08 -1.50 2.97
CA ARG A 139 -17.98 -1.07 2.12
C ARG A 139 -17.01 -0.23 2.93
N ILE A 140 -15.77 -0.67 3.07
CA ILE A 140 -14.69 0.04 3.74
C ILE A 140 -13.74 0.53 2.65
N PHE A 141 -13.45 1.82 2.64
CA PHE A 141 -12.49 2.46 1.73
C PHE A 141 -11.31 3.02 2.51
N VAL A 142 -10.11 2.88 1.98
CA VAL A 142 -8.88 3.34 2.65
C VAL A 142 -8.68 4.85 2.62
N SER A 143 -9.50 5.59 1.86
CA SER A 143 -9.47 7.06 1.77
C SER A 143 -10.81 7.62 1.27
N ASN A 144 -11.08 8.90 1.54
CA ASN A 144 -12.20 9.62 0.95
C ASN A 144 -12.06 9.75 -0.57
N TYR A 145 -10.82 9.97 -1.05
CA TYR A 145 -10.54 9.96 -2.47
C TYR A 145 -11.04 8.67 -3.12
N LEU A 146 -10.68 7.52 -2.57
CA LEU A 146 -11.08 6.23 -3.13
C LEU A 146 -12.59 5.99 -3.02
N ARG A 147 -13.22 6.36 -1.91
CA ARG A 147 -14.68 6.29 -1.76
C ARG A 147 -15.39 7.04 -2.88
N ASN A 148 -14.91 8.25 -3.21
CA ASN A 148 -15.53 9.11 -4.23
C ASN A 148 -15.35 8.59 -5.67
N GLN A 149 -14.48 7.58 -5.88
CA GLN A 149 -14.30 6.92 -7.19
C GLN A 149 -15.35 5.84 -7.46
N TYR A 150 -16.19 5.50 -6.49
CA TYR A 150 -17.21 4.46 -6.63
C TYR A 150 -18.62 5.04 -6.41
N PRO A 151 -19.61 4.59 -7.23
CA PRO A 151 -20.98 5.05 -7.07
C PRO A 151 -21.59 4.57 -5.75
N ASP A 152 -22.43 5.40 -5.16
CA ASP A 152 -23.29 4.99 -4.08
C ASP A 152 -24.36 4.02 -4.62
N ASN A 153 -24.54 2.90 -3.92
CA ASN A 153 -25.58 1.92 -4.23
C ASN A 153 -26.49 1.64 -3.03
N GLY A 154 -26.51 2.55 -2.04
CA GLY A 154 -27.26 2.40 -0.80
C GLY A 154 -26.64 1.42 0.21
N SER A 155 -25.40 0.98 0.00
CA SER A 155 -24.65 0.16 0.96
C SER A 155 -24.12 1.00 2.12
N GLU A 156 -24.01 0.39 3.32
CA GLU A 156 -23.26 0.99 4.41
C GLU A 156 -21.81 1.26 3.96
N THR A 157 -21.37 2.49 4.08
CA THR A 157 -20.03 2.92 3.61
C THR A 157 -19.26 3.56 4.75
N GLU A 158 -18.00 3.12 4.92
CA GLU A 158 -17.05 3.62 5.91
C GLU A 158 -15.74 4.00 5.23
N VAL A 159 -15.14 5.11 5.63
CA VAL A 159 -13.74 5.41 5.31
C VAL A 159 -12.90 5.04 6.54
N ARG A 160 -11.97 4.12 6.33
CA ARG A 160 -11.06 3.65 7.37
C ARG A 160 -9.63 3.74 6.85
N TYR A 161 -8.89 4.71 7.34
CA TYR A 161 -7.47 4.84 7.02
C TYR A 161 -6.70 3.60 7.47
N ASN A 162 -5.73 3.20 6.66
CA ASN A 162 -4.85 2.10 7.02
C ASN A 162 -4.07 2.43 8.29
N ARG A 163 -3.76 1.40 9.08
CA ARG A 163 -2.96 1.49 10.29
C ARG A 163 -1.70 0.67 10.17
N LEU A 164 -0.68 1.05 10.92
CA LEU A 164 0.52 0.23 11.09
C LEU A 164 0.29 -0.82 12.18
N SER A 165 0.95 -1.97 12.04
CA SER A 165 0.89 -3.01 13.08
C SER A 165 1.56 -2.55 14.37
N ALA A 166 1.10 -3.08 15.51
CA ALA A 166 1.74 -2.84 16.81
C ALA A 166 3.23 -3.21 16.78
N ARG A 167 3.60 -4.30 16.08
CA ARG A 167 5.00 -4.70 15.90
C ARG A 167 5.84 -3.60 15.22
N PHE A 168 5.30 -2.96 14.17
CA PHE A 168 6.01 -1.86 13.50
C PHE A 168 6.18 -0.68 14.45
N ILE A 169 5.09 -0.27 15.12
CA ILE A 169 5.08 0.90 16.03
C ILE A 169 6.06 0.71 17.18
N ASN A 170 6.08 -0.48 17.79
CA ASN A 170 6.97 -0.79 18.91
C ASN A 170 8.47 -0.80 18.53
N ASN A 171 8.77 -0.96 17.25
CA ASN A 171 10.14 -0.94 16.72
C ASN A 171 10.57 0.46 16.22
N VAL A 172 9.68 1.46 16.29
CA VAL A 172 10.03 2.83 15.90
C VAL A 172 11.02 3.43 16.89
N ILE A 173 12.21 3.74 16.40
CA ILE A 173 13.24 4.50 17.13
C ILE A 173 13.44 5.81 16.39
N MET A 174 12.91 6.89 16.94
CA MET A 174 13.03 8.22 16.34
C MET A 174 14.39 8.84 16.65
N LYS A 175 15.04 9.41 15.63
CA LYS A 175 16.17 10.30 15.83
C LYS A 175 15.62 11.64 16.35
N PRO A 176 16.19 12.22 17.42
CA PRO A 176 15.83 13.57 17.87
C PRO A 176 15.91 14.56 16.71
N VAL A 177 14.95 15.48 16.64
CA VAL A 177 14.86 16.39 15.48
C VAL A 177 16.07 17.32 15.42
N GLU A 178 16.63 17.67 16.58
CA GLU A 178 17.83 18.50 16.75
C GLU A 178 19.09 17.83 16.15
N GLU A 179 19.13 16.50 16.13
CA GLU A 179 20.24 15.70 15.60
C GLU A 179 20.13 15.40 14.12
N ARG A 180 19.04 15.83 13.46
CA ARG A 180 18.82 15.59 12.03
C ARG A 180 19.62 16.56 11.18
N ASP A 181 20.36 16.03 10.22
CA ASP A 181 21.21 16.82 9.31
C ASP A 181 20.39 17.58 8.26
N ARG A 182 19.13 17.19 8.06
CA ARG A 182 18.21 17.74 7.02
C ARG A 182 18.80 17.62 5.62
N LYS A 183 19.39 16.46 5.34
CA LYS A 183 20.05 16.17 4.06
C LYS A 183 19.58 14.88 3.43
N ASN A 184 18.95 13.99 4.21
CA ASN A 184 18.62 12.64 3.79
C ASN A 184 17.19 12.59 3.24
N ILE A 185 17.07 12.44 1.94
CA ILE A 185 15.80 12.38 1.22
C ILE A 185 15.55 10.93 0.78
N THR A 186 14.46 10.34 1.22
CA THR A 186 14.16 8.94 0.95
C THR A 186 12.92 8.77 0.07
N MET A 187 12.97 7.82 -0.84
CA MET A 187 11.81 7.31 -1.57
C MET A 187 11.73 5.80 -1.42
N ILE A 188 10.57 5.29 -1.03
CA ILE A 188 10.29 3.85 -0.89
C ILE A 188 9.20 3.48 -1.89
N SER A 189 9.52 2.65 -2.89
CA SER A 189 8.57 2.32 -3.95
C SER A 189 8.91 1.03 -4.69
N SER A 190 8.03 0.59 -5.60
CA SER A 190 8.41 -0.36 -6.64
C SER A 190 9.22 0.34 -7.73
N LEU A 191 10.13 -0.40 -8.37
CA LEU A 191 10.94 0.10 -9.49
C LEU A 191 10.08 0.26 -10.73
N SER A 192 9.47 1.43 -10.90
CA SER A 192 8.65 1.72 -12.09
C SER A 192 8.50 3.21 -12.37
N LYS A 193 8.39 3.57 -13.66
CA LYS A 193 8.22 4.96 -14.14
C LYS A 193 7.00 5.65 -13.53
N PHE A 194 5.90 4.92 -13.35
CA PHE A 194 4.68 5.51 -12.79
C PHE A 194 4.80 5.81 -11.29
N LYS A 195 5.78 5.23 -10.61
CA LYS A 195 6.13 5.59 -9.23
C LYS A 195 7.06 6.80 -9.12
N GLY A 196 7.59 7.30 -10.25
CA GLY A 196 8.41 8.51 -10.31
C GLY A 196 9.88 8.27 -9.99
N VAL A 197 10.40 7.04 -10.16
CA VAL A 197 11.83 6.74 -9.88
C VAL A 197 12.77 7.50 -10.81
N ASP A 198 12.36 7.79 -12.06
CA ASP A 198 13.14 8.62 -12.98
C ASP A 198 13.21 10.08 -12.47
N MET A 199 12.06 10.63 -12.00
CA MET A 199 11.98 11.96 -11.39
C MET A 199 12.87 12.05 -10.14
N PHE A 200 12.92 11.00 -9.32
CA PHE A 200 13.79 10.92 -8.15
C PHE A 200 15.28 11.01 -8.55
N ALA A 201 15.69 10.31 -9.61
CA ALA A 201 17.04 10.38 -10.13
C ALA A 201 17.36 11.78 -10.73
N ASP A 202 16.39 12.43 -11.39
CA ASP A 202 16.58 13.80 -11.91
C ASP A 202 16.68 14.84 -10.79
N LEU A 203 15.89 14.68 -9.72
CA LEU A 203 16.00 15.51 -8.52
C LEU A 203 17.37 15.38 -7.87
N SER A 204 17.90 14.17 -7.73
CA SER A 204 19.21 13.95 -7.11
C SER A 204 20.34 14.60 -7.90
N ARG A 205 20.26 14.61 -9.25
CA ARG A 205 21.22 15.35 -10.11
C ARG A 205 21.12 16.86 -9.92
N SER A 206 19.91 17.37 -9.69
CA SER A 206 19.62 18.80 -9.58
C SER A 206 19.90 19.36 -8.19
N LEU A 207 20.05 18.50 -7.19
CA LEU A 207 20.20 18.84 -5.77
C LEU A 207 21.39 18.07 -5.15
N PRO A 208 22.62 18.32 -5.60
CA PRO A 208 23.80 17.56 -5.16
C PRO A 208 24.17 17.78 -3.68
N GLU A 209 23.60 18.81 -3.04
CA GLU A 209 23.78 19.11 -1.62
C GLU A 209 23.05 18.14 -0.68
N TYR A 210 22.12 17.32 -1.20
CA TYR A 210 21.37 16.33 -0.43
C TYR A 210 21.80 14.90 -0.75
N GLN A 211 21.58 14.00 0.20
CA GLN A 211 21.75 12.56 0.04
C GLN A 211 20.40 11.93 -0.27
N PHE A 212 20.35 11.11 -1.31
CA PHE A 212 19.13 10.46 -1.78
C PHE A 212 19.19 8.97 -1.49
N HIS A 213 18.12 8.43 -0.89
CA HIS A 213 17.99 7.02 -0.53
C HIS A 213 16.80 6.42 -1.27
N LEU A 214 17.09 5.51 -2.21
CA LEU A 214 16.06 4.82 -2.99
C LEU A 214 15.88 3.40 -2.47
N VAL A 215 14.74 3.12 -1.86
CA VAL A 215 14.37 1.77 -1.42
C VAL A 215 13.42 1.15 -2.43
N VAL A 216 13.80 0.01 -3.01
CA VAL A 216 13.01 -0.70 -4.02
C VAL A 216 12.89 -2.19 -3.73
N SER A 217 11.69 -2.74 -3.99
CA SER A 217 11.39 -4.16 -3.84
C SER A 217 11.78 -4.97 -5.09
N THR A 218 13.03 -4.84 -5.55
CA THR A 218 13.53 -5.52 -6.74
C THR A 218 14.94 -6.05 -6.51
N ASP A 219 15.41 -6.98 -7.36
CA ASP A 219 16.77 -7.49 -7.32
C ASP A 219 17.78 -6.53 -7.99
N ALA A 220 19.05 -6.76 -7.72
CA ALA A 220 20.13 -5.94 -8.24
C ALA A 220 20.24 -6.01 -9.79
N GLU A 221 19.88 -7.14 -10.41
CA GLU A 221 19.91 -7.30 -11.87
C GLU A 221 18.86 -6.40 -12.53
N SER A 222 17.64 -6.41 -12.03
CA SER A 222 16.55 -5.54 -12.51
C SER A 222 16.87 -4.05 -12.31
N LEU A 223 17.53 -3.71 -11.21
CA LEU A 223 18.01 -2.37 -10.91
C LEU A 223 19.06 -1.91 -11.93
N ASN A 224 20.06 -2.74 -12.19
CA ASN A 224 21.09 -2.46 -13.17
C ASN A 224 20.52 -2.37 -14.59
N LYS A 225 19.56 -3.22 -14.94
CA LYS A 225 18.84 -3.14 -16.22
C LYS A 225 18.05 -1.84 -16.37
N TYR A 226 17.51 -1.30 -15.27
CA TYR A 226 16.68 -0.08 -15.30
C TYR A 226 17.55 1.18 -15.40
N PHE A 227 18.54 1.31 -14.53
CA PHE A 227 19.36 2.52 -14.42
C PHE A 227 20.74 2.40 -15.10
N GLY A 228 21.29 1.18 -15.28
CA GLY A 228 22.68 0.99 -15.68
C GLY A 228 23.62 1.73 -14.72
N ASN A 229 24.52 2.54 -15.27
CA ASN A 229 25.44 3.40 -14.51
C ASN A 229 24.92 4.85 -14.43
N SER A 230 23.63 5.10 -14.59
CA SER A 230 23.10 6.47 -14.73
C SER A 230 22.70 7.12 -13.40
N LEU A 231 22.77 6.41 -12.28
CA LEU A 231 22.46 6.99 -10.97
C LEU A 231 23.60 7.92 -10.51
N PRO A 232 23.29 9.10 -9.98
CA PRO A 232 24.28 10.02 -9.41
C PRO A 232 24.94 9.45 -8.15
N GLU A 233 26.15 9.96 -7.83
CA GLU A 233 26.93 9.51 -6.66
C GLU A 233 26.24 9.78 -5.32
N ASN A 234 25.39 10.80 -5.25
CA ASN A 234 24.61 11.13 -4.07
C ASN A 234 23.33 10.27 -3.92
N VAL A 235 23.17 9.18 -4.71
CA VAL A 235 22.05 8.23 -4.58
C VAL A 235 22.55 6.91 -4.02
N GLN A 236 22.06 6.55 -2.85
CA GLN A 236 22.21 5.21 -2.28
C GLN A 236 20.96 4.37 -2.53
N VAL A 237 21.13 3.17 -3.08
CA VAL A 237 20.03 2.26 -3.39
C VAL A 237 20.01 1.09 -2.42
N TYR A 238 18.81 0.77 -1.94
CA TYR A 238 18.54 -0.38 -1.08
C TYR A 238 17.55 -1.29 -1.81
N SER A 239 17.96 -2.51 -2.10
CA SER A 239 17.15 -3.51 -2.79
C SER A 239 16.69 -4.61 -1.85
N GLN A 240 15.44 -5.07 -2.03
CA GLN A 240 14.87 -6.22 -1.32
C GLN A 240 14.93 -6.12 0.23
N LEU A 241 14.81 -4.92 0.80
CA LEU A 241 14.71 -4.79 2.24
C LEU A 241 13.39 -5.40 2.74
N SER A 242 13.48 -6.32 3.69
CA SER A 242 12.33 -6.82 4.44
C SER A 242 11.85 -5.82 5.50
N ASP A 243 12.77 -4.99 6.01
CA ASP A 243 12.51 -3.94 7.00
C ASP A 243 13.11 -2.62 6.55
N VAL A 244 12.29 -1.60 6.43
CA VAL A 244 12.68 -0.24 6.03
C VAL A 244 13.10 0.64 7.22
N SER A 245 13.02 0.12 8.43
CA SER A 245 13.26 0.87 9.68
C SER A 245 14.63 1.52 9.71
N GLU A 246 15.68 0.80 9.28
CA GLU A 246 17.04 1.34 9.30
C GLU A 246 17.22 2.51 8.33
N VAL A 247 16.51 2.51 7.20
CA VAL A 247 16.52 3.64 6.27
C VAL A 247 15.69 4.79 6.82
N LEU A 248 14.52 4.51 7.40
CA LEU A 248 13.67 5.55 7.98
C LEU A 248 14.34 6.26 9.16
N LYS A 249 15.13 5.56 9.98
CA LYS A 249 15.87 6.19 11.09
C LYS A 249 16.82 7.32 10.65
N GLN A 250 17.39 7.22 9.46
CA GLN A 250 18.29 8.25 8.91
C GLN A 250 17.59 9.23 7.98
N THR A 251 16.31 9.01 7.65
CA THR A 251 15.53 9.84 6.73
C THR A 251 15.11 11.15 7.38
N ASP A 252 15.30 12.25 6.66
CA ASP A 252 14.86 13.58 7.09
C ASP A 252 13.62 14.05 6.31
N LEU A 253 13.43 13.58 5.07
CA LEU A 253 12.27 13.89 4.23
C LEU A 253 11.90 12.68 3.37
N LEU A 254 10.60 12.32 3.33
CA LEU A 254 10.10 11.30 2.43
C LEU A 254 9.53 11.92 1.15
N LEU A 255 9.84 11.33 0.00
CA LEU A 255 9.20 11.66 -1.27
C LEU A 255 8.26 10.53 -1.72
N ASN A 256 7.02 10.86 -2.06
CA ASN A 256 6.15 10.03 -2.87
C ASN A 256 5.94 10.74 -4.21
N LEU A 257 6.54 10.22 -5.26
CA LEU A 257 6.51 10.84 -6.59
C LEU A 257 5.62 10.07 -7.57
N THR A 258 4.64 9.31 -7.06
CA THR A 258 3.68 8.57 -7.90
C THR A 258 3.03 9.52 -8.90
N GLN A 259 3.18 9.21 -10.20
CA GLN A 259 2.77 10.08 -11.30
C GLN A 259 1.27 9.93 -11.59
N PRO A 260 0.43 10.96 -11.32
CA PRO A 260 -1.02 10.84 -11.41
C PRO A 260 -1.56 10.55 -12.80
N LYS A 261 -0.82 10.93 -13.85
CA LYS A 261 -1.17 10.60 -15.24
C LYS A 261 -1.19 9.12 -15.57
N PHE A 262 -0.52 8.28 -14.77
CA PHE A 262 -0.48 6.85 -14.96
C PHE A 262 -1.30 6.10 -13.91
N ILE A 263 -1.11 6.46 -12.64
CA ILE A 263 -1.79 5.85 -11.50
C ILE A 263 -1.93 6.88 -10.39
N VAL A 264 -3.07 6.87 -9.71
CA VAL A 264 -3.27 7.69 -8.51
C VAL A 264 -3.11 6.80 -7.28
N GLU A 265 -2.22 7.22 -6.37
CA GLU A 265 -2.04 6.56 -5.08
C GLU A 265 -3.32 6.71 -4.24
N THR A 266 -3.84 5.59 -3.75
CA THR A 266 -5.13 5.57 -3.07
C THR A 266 -5.02 5.84 -1.57
N PHE A 267 -3.84 5.65 -0.97
CA PHE A 267 -3.59 5.94 0.44
C PHE A 267 -2.16 6.45 0.68
N GLY A 268 -1.12 5.59 0.59
CA GLY A 268 0.28 5.92 0.85
C GLY A 268 0.81 5.34 2.16
N MET A 269 0.96 4.01 2.22
CA MET A 269 1.49 3.33 3.41
C MET A 269 2.87 3.83 3.81
N THR A 270 3.76 4.09 2.84
CA THR A 270 5.11 4.61 3.10
C THR A 270 5.11 5.99 3.74
N ILE A 271 4.10 6.82 3.40
CA ILE A 271 3.89 8.13 4.03
C ILE A 271 3.52 7.94 5.51
N LEU A 272 2.60 7.01 5.80
CA LEU A 272 2.21 6.71 7.17
C LEU A 272 3.38 6.13 7.98
N GLU A 273 4.21 5.29 7.36
CA GLU A 273 5.43 4.74 7.98
C GLU A 273 6.42 5.87 8.32
N ALA A 274 6.66 6.80 7.40
CA ALA A 274 7.52 7.97 7.66
C ALA A 274 6.98 8.86 8.79
N MET A 275 5.66 9.10 8.81
CA MET A 275 5.03 9.88 9.88
C MET A 275 5.22 9.26 11.27
N ALA A 276 5.29 7.93 11.38
CA ALA A 276 5.58 7.25 12.65
C ALA A 276 6.96 7.62 13.22
N TYR A 277 7.90 7.97 12.33
CA TYR A 277 9.24 8.47 12.70
C TYR A 277 9.29 10.01 12.82
N GLY A 278 8.14 10.69 12.72
CA GLY A 278 8.12 12.16 12.68
C GLY A 278 8.82 12.73 11.45
N ILE A 279 8.75 12.04 10.29
CA ILE A 279 9.38 12.47 9.04
C ILE A 279 8.31 13.17 8.18
N PRO A 280 8.53 14.44 7.80
CA PRO A 280 7.67 15.14 6.86
C PRO A 280 7.76 14.54 5.45
N SER A 281 6.76 14.80 4.63
CA SER A 281 6.69 14.20 3.29
C SER A 281 6.33 15.22 2.21
N VAL A 282 6.90 15.03 0.99
CA VAL A 282 6.44 15.70 -0.24
C VAL A 282 5.72 14.67 -1.09
N VAL A 283 4.46 14.96 -1.46
CA VAL A 283 3.53 14.00 -2.04
C VAL A 283 2.72 14.60 -3.19
N PRO A 284 2.10 13.78 -4.07
CA PRO A 284 1.17 14.28 -5.08
C PRO A 284 -0.02 15.02 -4.47
N ASN A 285 -0.46 16.09 -5.13
CA ASN A 285 -1.63 16.88 -4.77
C ASN A 285 -2.97 16.25 -5.19
N ILE A 286 -2.98 14.94 -5.40
CA ILE A 286 -4.17 14.15 -5.74
C ILE A 286 -4.09 12.77 -5.10
N GLY A 287 -5.25 12.20 -4.80
CA GLY A 287 -5.34 10.84 -4.25
C GLY A 287 -5.33 10.81 -2.70
N GLY A 288 -5.05 9.64 -2.16
CA GLY A 288 -4.94 9.43 -0.72
C GLY A 288 -3.80 10.23 -0.06
N PRO A 289 -2.64 10.43 -0.71
CA PRO A 289 -1.54 11.21 -0.13
C PRO A 289 -1.93 12.61 0.35
N GLN A 290 -2.78 13.32 -0.40
CA GLN A 290 -3.24 14.67 0.02
C GLN A 290 -4.17 14.65 1.25
N GLU A 291 -4.73 13.49 1.63
CA GLU A 291 -5.49 13.34 2.87
C GLU A 291 -4.57 13.13 4.08
N LEU A 292 -3.38 12.59 3.82
CA LEU A 292 -2.35 12.37 4.83
C LEU A 292 -1.49 13.61 5.06
N VAL A 293 -1.11 14.32 3.99
CA VAL A 293 -0.18 15.45 4.04
C VAL A 293 -0.92 16.78 3.85
N GLN A 294 -0.78 17.65 4.82
CA GLN A 294 -1.28 19.03 4.81
C GLN A 294 -0.12 20.02 4.68
N ASN A 295 -0.23 20.91 3.69
CA ASN A 295 0.82 21.89 3.40
C ASN A 295 1.19 22.74 4.62
N GLY A 296 2.50 22.79 4.94
CA GLY A 296 3.05 23.56 6.05
C GLY A 296 2.77 22.98 7.44
N PHE A 297 2.04 21.86 7.55
CA PHE A 297 1.78 21.20 8.83
C PHE A 297 2.65 19.94 9.03
N ASN A 298 2.68 19.06 8.05
CA ASN A 298 3.45 17.80 8.12
C ASN A 298 4.14 17.43 6.79
N GLY A 299 4.28 18.41 5.90
CA GLY A 299 4.89 18.26 4.59
C GLY A 299 4.25 19.14 3.54
N TYR A 300 4.39 18.74 2.28
CA TYR A 300 3.83 19.47 1.15
C TYR A 300 3.19 18.53 0.14
N SER A 301 1.99 18.90 -0.28
CA SER A 301 1.22 18.22 -1.33
C SER A 301 1.29 19.08 -2.60
N VAL A 302 1.97 18.57 -3.65
CA VAL A 302 2.37 19.37 -4.82
C VAL A 302 2.13 18.63 -6.14
N ASP A 303 2.25 19.35 -7.25
CA ASP A 303 2.30 18.72 -8.57
C ASP A 303 3.67 18.02 -8.76
N VAL A 304 3.67 16.69 -8.63
CA VAL A 304 4.89 15.87 -8.76
C VAL A 304 5.30 15.63 -10.23
N SER A 305 4.62 16.21 -11.19
CA SER A 305 5.06 16.21 -12.59
C SER A 305 6.01 17.38 -12.90
N ASP A 306 6.07 18.39 -12.04
CA ASP A 306 6.93 19.56 -12.17
C ASP A 306 8.11 19.47 -11.19
N ILE A 307 9.32 19.29 -11.72
CA ILE A 307 10.53 19.15 -10.93
C ILE A 307 10.87 20.40 -10.11
N GLU A 308 10.59 21.60 -10.64
CA GLU A 308 10.88 22.85 -9.93
C GLU A 308 9.97 23.04 -8.73
N VAL A 309 8.70 22.64 -8.86
CA VAL A 309 7.74 22.65 -7.75
C VAL A 309 8.15 21.67 -6.64
N ILE A 310 8.67 20.49 -7.01
CA ILE A 310 9.18 19.52 -6.03
C ILE A 310 10.43 20.08 -5.34
N LYS A 311 11.37 20.66 -6.08
CA LYS A 311 12.60 21.28 -5.53
C LYS A 311 12.27 22.39 -4.53
N ASP A 312 11.31 23.24 -4.86
CA ASP A 312 10.83 24.29 -3.95
C ASP A 312 10.22 23.70 -2.66
N ALA A 313 9.40 22.65 -2.79
CA ALA A 313 8.84 21.95 -1.64
C ALA A 313 9.92 21.30 -0.76
N ILE A 314 10.96 20.69 -1.34
CA ILE A 314 12.10 20.12 -0.61
C ILE A 314 12.83 21.24 0.17
N ARG A 315 13.15 22.35 -0.46
CA ARG A 315 13.85 23.48 0.17
C ARG A 315 13.01 24.08 1.31
N LYS A 316 11.71 24.26 1.10
CA LYS A 316 10.77 24.72 2.13
C LYS A 316 10.68 23.74 3.31
N SER A 317 10.73 22.42 3.02
CA SER A 317 10.70 21.41 4.09
C SER A 317 11.95 21.46 4.96
N PHE A 318 13.12 21.79 4.41
CA PHE A 318 14.38 21.86 5.14
C PHE A 318 14.72 23.24 5.72
N ASN A 319 13.84 24.23 5.52
CA ASN A 319 13.98 25.52 6.22
C ASN A 319 13.90 25.30 7.73
N LEU A 320 14.88 25.85 8.47
CA LEU A 320 15.01 25.70 9.92
C LEU A 320 13.72 26.04 10.69
N ASP A 321 13.11 27.17 10.30
CA ASP A 321 11.93 27.69 11.01
C ASP A 321 10.71 26.76 10.88
N ASN A 322 10.64 25.97 9.81
CA ASN A 322 9.50 25.09 9.52
C ASN A 322 9.77 23.61 9.85
N TYR A 323 11.03 23.17 9.82
CA TYR A 323 11.34 21.73 9.86
C TYR A 323 10.85 21.05 11.14
N TYR A 324 11.07 21.69 12.29
CA TYR A 324 10.61 21.19 13.60
C TYR A 324 9.08 21.06 13.66
N GLU A 325 8.38 22.07 13.14
CA GLU A 325 6.92 22.07 13.09
C GLU A 325 6.39 20.96 12.19
N LEU A 326 7.01 20.76 11.00
CA LEU A 326 6.65 19.69 10.07
C LEU A 326 6.87 18.31 10.69
N CYS A 327 7.97 18.09 11.41
CA CYS A 327 8.24 16.83 12.11
C CYS A 327 7.20 16.56 13.21
N SER A 328 6.91 17.55 14.04
CA SER A 328 5.87 17.47 15.07
C SER A 328 4.49 17.22 14.46
N GLY A 329 4.15 17.91 13.38
CA GLY A 329 2.92 17.74 12.63
C GLY A 329 2.79 16.33 12.05
N ALA A 330 3.89 15.76 11.52
CA ALA A 330 3.91 14.40 11.01
C ALA A 330 3.57 13.37 12.11
N LEU A 331 4.21 13.49 13.26
CA LEU A 331 3.95 12.62 14.41
C LEU A 331 2.52 12.79 14.94
N ASN A 332 2.02 14.01 15.06
CA ASN A 332 0.65 14.28 15.51
C ASN A 332 -0.38 13.71 14.55
N LYS A 333 -0.16 13.85 13.23
CA LYS A 333 -1.04 13.26 12.22
C LYS A 333 -1.05 11.73 12.31
N PHE A 334 0.13 11.13 12.49
CA PHE A 334 0.27 9.68 12.70
C PHE A 334 -0.53 9.20 13.91
N LYS A 335 -0.32 9.83 15.07
CA LYS A 335 -1.03 9.51 16.32
C LYS A 335 -2.56 9.57 16.12
N GLY A 336 -3.06 10.62 15.49
CA GLY A 336 -4.48 10.79 15.19
C GLY A 336 -5.04 9.66 14.30
N ILE A 337 -4.30 9.21 13.28
CA ILE A 337 -4.71 8.11 12.41
C ILE A 337 -4.68 6.77 13.16
N GLN A 338 -3.67 6.53 13.99
CA GLN A 338 -3.54 5.30 14.78
C GLN A 338 -4.53 5.25 15.97
N GLY A 339 -5.02 6.39 16.44
CA GLY A 339 -5.86 6.50 17.64
C GLY A 339 -5.05 6.25 18.91
N ILE A 340 -3.80 6.73 18.94
CA ILE A 340 -2.90 6.71 20.11
C ILE A 340 -2.63 8.14 20.58
N GLU A 341 -2.46 8.31 21.89
CA GLU A 341 -2.14 9.61 22.53
C GLU A 341 -0.66 10.01 22.39
#